data_e19f8c5c6b2a9e869ee8f6a775c89ee0
#
_entry.id   e19f8c5c6b2a9e869ee8f6a775c89ee0
#
_cell.length_a   1.000
_cell.length_b   1.000
_cell.length_c   1.000
_cell.angle_alpha   90.00
_cell.angle_beta   90.00
_cell.angle_gamma   90.00
#
_symmetry.space_group_name_H-M   'P 1'
#
loop_
_entity.id
_entity.type
_entity.pdbx_description
1 polymer ?
#
loop_
_entity_poly.entity_id
_entity_poly.type
_entity_poly.pdbx_seq_one_letter_code
_entity_poly.pdbx_strand_id
1 'polypeptide(L)'
;ASRELRSGVPDRVDDSNTEQVDRVTKNGFREDWRVKSRRPLWDQKFNFAINRKFDRENGDRFGLVGALNYSNTNKSFLNMENSRYGIYNGDEDTKNYSYKYTDNQYTNDVKLGAMLNLSYLPAPKDENHINKYEFRNLFNQLGRNRYTKREGFQNISGYYDQQKEEFLYASRGSYTGQFAGDHRIRHTRLDWNAGYSYANKRQPDRRIVERQKDPGNGIDQYQIDQSFISRDFIRLDEH
;
A
#
# COMPACT_ATOMS: atom_id res chain seq x y z
N ALA A 1 -8.04 -14.79 4.72
CA ALA A 1 -6.95 -15.76 4.54
C ALA A 1 -5.67 -14.98 4.26
N SER A 2 -4.58 -15.31 4.94
CA SER A 2 -3.26 -14.70 4.73
C SER A 2 -2.83 -14.90 3.27
N ARG A 3 -2.30 -13.87 2.64
CA ARG A 3 -1.67 -13.93 1.30
C ARG A 3 -0.16 -14.13 1.40
N GLU A 4 0.37 -14.32 2.58
CA GLU A 4 1.79 -14.54 2.81
C GLU A 4 2.24 -15.91 2.29
N LEU A 5 3.52 -16.02 2.03
CA LEU A 5 4.16 -17.30 1.71
C LEU A 5 3.89 -18.30 2.84
N ARG A 6 3.80 -19.57 2.50
CA ARG A 6 3.69 -20.62 3.51
C ARG A 6 5.00 -20.70 4.31
N SER A 7 4.90 -21.15 5.55
CA SER A 7 6.07 -21.42 6.39
C SER A 7 7.01 -22.42 5.68
N GLY A 8 8.30 -22.14 5.69
CA GLY A 8 9.32 -23.00 5.06
C GLY A 8 9.73 -22.58 3.64
N VAL A 9 9.15 -21.50 3.09
CA VAL A 9 9.72 -20.86 1.90
C VAL A 9 10.90 -20.00 2.32
N PRO A 10 12.11 -20.24 1.78
CA PRO A 10 13.29 -19.44 2.12
C PRO A 10 13.18 -18.03 1.51
N ASP A 11 13.86 -17.06 2.13
CA ASP A 11 13.93 -15.67 1.62
C ASP A 11 14.65 -15.57 0.27
N ARG A 12 15.50 -16.53 -0.03
CA ARG A 12 16.16 -16.70 -1.33
C ARG A 12 16.02 -18.13 -1.79
N VAL A 13 15.63 -18.29 -3.03
CA VAL A 13 15.58 -19.57 -3.74
C VAL A 13 16.80 -19.62 -4.64
N ASP A 14 17.60 -20.69 -4.51
CA ASP A 14 18.67 -20.99 -5.45
C ASP A 14 18.02 -21.61 -6.69
N ASP A 15 18.01 -20.87 -7.79
CA ASP A 15 17.41 -21.27 -9.07
C ASP A 15 18.19 -22.43 -9.73
N SER A 16 19.45 -22.63 -9.38
CA SER A 16 20.25 -23.77 -9.80
C SER A 16 19.88 -25.08 -9.06
N ASN A 17 19.24 -24.96 -7.89
CA ASN A 17 18.81 -26.11 -7.09
C ASN A 17 17.38 -26.55 -7.45
N THR A 18 17.29 -27.46 -8.43
CA THR A 18 16.01 -27.93 -8.98
C THR A 18 15.07 -28.51 -7.91
N GLU A 19 15.62 -29.20 -6.89
CA GLU A 19 14.81 -29.79 -5.80
C GLU A 19 14.20 -28.69 -4.92
N GLN A 20 14.95 -27.64 -4.61
CA GLN A 20 14.47 -26.50 -3.87
C GLN A 20 13.38 -25.74 -4.65
N VAL A 21 13.63 -25.49 -5.94
CA VAL A 21 12.67 -24.83 -6.84
C VAL A 21 11.36 -25.64 -6.91
N ASP A 22 11.44 -26.94 -7.13
CA ASP A 22 10.27 -27.82 -7.22
C ASP A 22 9.46 -27.84 -5.91
N ARG A 23 10.14 -27.95 -4.77
CA ARG A 23 9.49 -27.92 -3.44
C ARG A 23 8.79 -26.59 -3.17
N VAL A 24 9.44 -25.45 -3.48
CA VAL A 24 8.86 -24.13 -3.30
C VAL A 24 7.68 -23.92 -4.23
N THR A 25 7.79 -24.33 -5.49
CA THR A 25 6.73 -24.20 -6.49
C THR A 25 5.49 -25.03 -6.11
N LYS A 26 5.69 -26.25 -5.65
CA LYS A 26 4.56 -27.14 -5.26
C LYS A 26 3.91 -26.77 -3.94
N ASN A 27 4.70 -26.32 -2.95
CA ASN A 27 4.20 -26.19 -1.59
C ASN A 27 4.20 -24.77 -1.03
N GLY A 28 4.96 -23.84 -1.66
CA GLY A 28 5.17 -22.49 -1.13
C GLY A 28 4.00 -21.54 -1.35
N PHE A 29 3.15 -21.83 -2.32
CA PHE A 29 2.14 -20.90 -2.77
C PHE A 29 0.70 -21.43 -2.54
N ARG A 30 -0.24 -20.48 -2.42
CA ARG A 30 -1.66 -20.80 -2.42
C ARG A 30 -2.18 -20.77 -3.85
N GLU A 31 -2.93 -21.79 -4.24
CA GLU A 31 -3.41 -22.00 -5.62
C GLU A 31 -4.81 -21.44 -5.89
N ASP A 32 -5.42 -20.72 -4.93
CA ASP A 32 -6.76 -20.15 -5.14
C ASP A 32 -6.70 -18.86 -5.95
N TRP A 33 -6.97 -18.96 -7.24
CA TRP A 33 -7.01 -17.86 -8.21
C TRP A 33 -8.43 -17.33 -8.46
N ARG A 34 -9.42 -17.83 -7.74
CA ARG A 34 -10.83 -17.48 -7.96
C ARG A 34 -11.12 -16.06 -7.51
N VAL A 35 -11.78 -15.31 -8.38
CA VAL A 35 -12.36 -14.00 -8.02
C VAL A 35 -13.58 -14.24 -7.14
N LYS A 36 -13.60 -13.65 -5.96
CA LYS A 36 -14.74 -13.68 -5.06
C LYS A 36 -15.39 -12.30 -5.06
N SER A 37 -16.59 -12.22 -5.66
CA SER A 37 -17.40 -11.02 -5.60
C SER A 37 -18.17 -10.96 -4.29
N ARG A 38 -18.21 -9.78 -3.69
CA ARG A 38 -18.94 -9.53 -2.44
C ARG A 38 -19.48 -8.11 -2.48
N ARG A 39 -20.71 -7.91 -2.04
CA ARG A 39 -21.20 -6.54 -1.81
C ARG A 39 -20.38 -5.90 -0.70
N PRO A 40 -19.77 -4.73 -0.93
CA PRO A 40 -19.07 -4.03 0.13
C PRO A 40 -20.09 -3.49 1.14
N LEU A 41 -19.66 -3.33 2.38
CA LEU A 41 -20.34 -2.48 3.34
C LEU A 41 -20.18 -1.01 2.90
N TRP A 42 -20.99 -0.13 3.47
CA TRP A 42 -20.86 1.31 3.26
C TRP A 42 -19.46 1.79 3.59
N ASP A 43 -19.03 2.85 2.95
CA ASP A 43 -17.80 3.52 3.30
C ASP A 43 -17.86 3.99 4.76
N GLN A 44 -16.83 3.67 5.51
CA GLN A 44 -16.74 3.98 6.93
C GLN A 44 -15.63 5.00 7.15
N LYS A 45 -15.92 6.01 7.96
CA LYS A 45 -14.93 6.99 8.38
C LYS A 45 -15.20 7.42 9.81
N PHE A 46 -14.25 7.14 10.69
CA PHE A 46 -14.29 7.51 12.09
C PHE A 46 -13.10 8.39 12.43
N ASN A 47 -13.37 9.51 13.08
CA ASN A 47 -12.35 10.40 13.59
C ASN A 47 -12.65 10.66 15.06
N PHE A 48 -11.65 10.48 15.89
CA PHE A 48 -11.68 10.81 17.31
C PHE A 48 -10.48 11.69 17.63
N ALA A 49 -10.71 12.75 18.40
CA ALA A 49 -9.63 13.59 18.90
C ALA A 49 -9.89 13.98 20.35
N ILE A 50 -8.84 14.01 21.12
CA ILE A 50 -8.86 14.44 22.50
C ILE A 50 -7.72 15.43 22.74
N ASN A 51 -8.02 16.50 23.46
CA ASN A 51 -7.05 17.46 23.95
C ASN A 51 -7.36 17.73 25.43
N ARG A 52 -6.38 17.53 26.29
CA ARG A 52 -6.51 17.76 27.73
C ARG A 52 -5.26 18.42 28.27
N LYS A 53 -5.49 19.34 29.18
CA LYS A 53 -4.49 19.98 30.01
C LYS A 53 -4.78 19.66 31.47
N PHE A 54 -3.78 19.31 32.22
CA PHE A 54 -3.86 19.01 33.64
C PHE A 54 -2.84 19.91 34.36
N ASP A 55 -3.34 20.76 35.24
CA ASP A 55 -2.51 21.57 36.13
C ASP A 55 -2.51 20.92 37.51
N ARG A 56 -1.35 20.68 38.10
CA ARG A 56 -1.22 20.15 39.47
C ARG A 56 -1.04 21.28 40.46
N GLU A 57 -1.41 21.03 41.73
CA GLU A 57 -1.25 22.01 42.81
C GLU A 57 0.19 22.45 43.05
N ASN A 58 1.16 21.58 42.76
CA ASN A 58 2.58 21.93 42.83
C ASN A 58 3.08 22.81 41.65
N GLY A 59 2.20 23.20 40.72
CA GLY A 59 2.51 24.04 39.57
C GLY A 59 2.96 23.28 38.33
N ASP A 60 3.08 21.96 38.36
CA ASP A 60 3.36 21.13 37.19
C ASP A 60 2.18 21.15 36.20
N ARG A 61 2.50 21.13 34.91
CA ARG A 61 1.50 21.09 33.84
C ARG A 61 1.73 19.91 32.92
N PHE A 62 0.65 19.19 32.62
CA PHE A 62 0.67 18.11 31.64
C PHE A 62 -0.31 18.43 30.50
N GLY A 63 0.14 18.23 29.28
CA GLY A 63 -0.69 18.30 28.09
C GLY A 63 -0.76 16.93 27.41
N LEU A 64 -1.95 16.59 26.96
CA LEU A 64 -2.21 15.40 26.16
C LEU A 64 -3.00 15.80 24.92
N VAL A 65 -2.50 15.42 23.75
CA VAL A 65 -3.21 15.50 22.48
C VAL A 65 -3.21 14.13 21.84
N GLY A 66 -4.40 13.58 21.62
CA GLY A 66 -4.59 12.29 20.98
C GLY A 66 -5.53 12.42 19.79
N ALA A 67 -5.25 11.69 18.72
CA ALA A 67 -6.16 11.55 17.60
C ALA A 67 -6.12 10.13 17.05
N LEU A 68 -7.28 9.64 16.66
CA LEU A 68 -7.45 8.36 15.98
C LEU A 68 -8.32 8.59 14.76
N ASN A 69 -7.86 8.16 13.62
CA ASN A 69 -8.63 8.12 12.40
C ASN A 69 -8.64 6.75 11.76
N TYR A 70 -9.84 6.31 11.35
CA TYR A 70 -10.04 5.08 10.60
C TYR A 70 -10.90 5.40 9.38
N SER A 71 -10.53 4.84 8.24
CA SER A 71 -11.39 4.83 7.06
C SER A 71 -11.31 3.52 6.33
N ASN A 72 -12.46 3.06 5.83
CA ASN A 72 -12.59 1.92 4.94
C ASN A 72 -13.46 2.35 3.77
N THR A 73 -12.86 2.42 2.57
CA THR A 73 -13.52 2.93 1.37
C THR A 73 -13.44 1.91 0.25
N ASN A 74 -14.55 1.77 -0.47
CA ASN A 74 -14.66 0.90 -1.62
C ASN A 74 -14.90 1.72 -2.88
N LYS A 75 -14.13 1.46 -3.92
CA LYS A 75 -14.23 2.15 -5.20
C LYS A 75 -14.29 1.16 -6.35
N SER A 76 -15.16 1.42 -7.30
CA SER A 76 -15.17 0.70 -8.56
C SER A 76 -15.11 1.70 -9.72
N PHE A 77 -14.23 1.44 -10.65
CA PHE A 77 -14.10 2.16 -11.90
C PHE A 77 -14.39 1.14 -13.00
N LEU A 78 -15.49 1.36 -13.69
CA LEU A 78 -15.97 0.43 -14.70
C LEU A 78 -15.84 1.03 -16.09
N ASN A 79 -15.51 0.18 -17.06
CA ASN A 79 -15.42 0.55 -18.46
C ASN A 79 -14.45 1.71 -18.73
N MET A 80 -13.33 1.74 -17.98
CA MET A 80 -12.28 2.74 -18.26
C MET A 80 -11.59 2.40 -19.57
N GLU A 81 -11.62 3.31 -20.51
CA GLU A 81 -10.87 3.16 -21.75
C GLU A 81 -9.37 3.44 -21.51
N ASN A 82 -8.54 2.53 -21.96
CA ASN A 82 -7.09 2.65 -21.96
C ASN A 82 -6.60 2.33 -23.35
N SER A 83 -6.30 3.36 -24.13
CA SER A 83 -5.96 3.22 -25.53
C SER A 83 -4.74 4.04 -25.91
N ARG A 84 -4.02 3.56 -26.93
CA ARG A 84 -2.93 4.28 -27.55
C ARG A 84 -3.09 4.21 -29.06
N TYR A 85 -3.04 5.37 -29.69
CA TYR A 85 -3.00 5.45 -31.15
C TYR A 85 -1.60 5.04 -31.65
N GLY A 86 -1.58 4.34 -32.76
CA GLY A 86 -0.40 4.08 -33.56
C GLY A 86 -0.07 5.21 -34.51
N ILE A 87 0.59 4.87 -35.62
CA ILE A 87 0.90 5.81 -36.68
C ILE A 87 -0.42 6.18 -37.38
N TYR A 88 -0.69 7.48 -37.52
CA TYR A 88 -1.81 7.96 -38.28
C TYR A 88 -1.60 7.71 -39.78
N ASN A 89 -2.54 7.05 -40.43
CA ASN A 89 -2.58 6.91 -41.87
C ASN A 89 -3.70 7.83 -42.41
N GLY A 90 -3.27 8.94 -43.03
CA GLY A 90 -4.18 9.96 -43.57
C GLY A 90 -5.02 9.50 -44.74
N ASP A 91 -4.56 8.46 -45.47
CA ASP A 91 -5.24 7.95 -46.64
C ASP A 91 -6.50 7.11 -46.30
N GLU A 92 -6.55 6.56 -45.10
CA GLU A 92 -7.62 5.67 -44.68
C GLU A 92 -8.59 6.35 -43.65
N ASP A 93 -8.25 7.54 -43.15
CA ASP A 93 -8.97 8.22 -42.05
C ASP A 93 -9.42 7.29 -40.90
N THR A 94 -8.61 6.26 -40.66
CA THR A 94 -8.92 5.23 -39.68
C THR A 94 -8.16 5.44 -38.40
N LYS A 95 -8.84 5.22 -37.29
CA LYS A 95 -8.20 5.20 -35.97
C LYS A 95 -7.34 3.95 -35.83
N ASN A 96 -6.06 4.06 -36.14
CA ASN A 96 -5.13 2.98 -35.94
C ASN A 96 -4.67 2.93 -34.49
N TYR A 97 -5.17 1.95 -33.73
CA TYR A 97 -4.77 1.74 -32.34
C TYR A 97 -3.57 0.78 -32.26
N SER A 98 -2.53 1.19 -31.51
CA SER A 98 -1.50 0.26 -31.06
C SER A 98 -2.05 -0.72 -30.04
N TYR A 99 -2.98 -0.24 -29.20
CA TYR A 99 -3.82 -1.05 -28.33
C TYR A 99 -5.08 -0.28 -27.94
N LYS A 100 -6.12 -1.03 -27.61
CA LYS A 100 -7.35 -0.50 -27.01
C LYS A 100 -7.89 -1.51 -26.01
N TYR A 101 -7.98 -1.08 -24.76
CA TYR A 101 -8.47 -1.89 -23.65
C TYR A 101 -9.61 -1.22 -22.93
N THR A 102 -10.45 -2.04 -22.33
CA THR A 102 -11.45 -1.65 -21.32
C THR A 102 -11.03 -2.24 -19.98
N ASP A 103 -10.86 -1.39 -18.99
CA ASP A 103 -10.45 -1.76 -17.64
C ASP A 103 -11.61 -1.65 -16.66
N ASN A 104 -11.84 -2.72 -15.88
CA ASN A 104 -12.70 -2.73 -14.72
C ASN A 104 -11.85 -2.90 -13.47
N GLN A 105 -11.84 -1.88 -12.60
CA GLN A 105 -11.01 -1.88 -11.40
C GLN A 105 -11.87 -1.76 -10.14
N TYR A 106 -11.59 -2.63 -9.18
CA TYR A 106 -12.23 -2.66 -7.87
C TYR A 106 -11.15 -2.48 -6.81
N THR A 107 -11.35 -1.48 -5.94
CA THR A 107 -10.37 -1.14 -4.90
C THR A 107 -11.05 -1.03 -3.54
N ASN A 108 -10.46 -1.65 -2.54
CA ASN A 108 -10.79 -1.41 -1.14
C ASN A 108 -9.57 -0.86 -0.43
N ASP A 109 -9.70 0.33 0.14
CA ASP A 109 -8.67 1.04 0.90
C ASP A 109 -9.08 1.10 2.37
N VAL A 110 -8.23 0.55 3.24
CA VAL A 110 -8.36 0.68 4.70
C VAL A 110 -7.21 1.51 5.22
N LYS A 111 -7.51 2.57 5.96
CA LYS A 111 -6.52 3.46 6.56
C LYS A 111 -6.76 3.56 8.06
N LEU A 112 -5.69 3.48 8.82
CA LEU A 112 -5.66 3.73 10.25
C LEU A 112 -4.54 4.74 10.53
N GLY A 113 -4.88 5.83 11.22
CA GLY A 113 -3.91 6.80 11.71
C GLY A 113 -4.12 7.01 13.20
N ALA A 114 -3.04 7.07 13.96
CA ALA A 114 -3.05 7.37 15.38
C ALA A 114 -1.96 8.38 15.72
N MET A 115 -2.28 9.35 16.54
CA MET A 115 -1.35 10.34 17.06
C MET A 115 -1.54 10.43 18.58
N LEU A 116 -0.42 10.45 19.30
CA LEU A 116 -0.40 10.70 20.73
C LEU A 116 0.79 11.59 21.06
N ASN A 117 0.49 12.82 21.49
CA ASN A 117 1.49 13.77 21.93
C ASN A 117 1.27 14.09 23.41
N LEU A 118 2.33 14.00 24.16
CA LEU A 118 2.39 14.33 25.56
C LEU A 118 3.34 15.49 25.76
N SER A 119 2.98 16.42 26.62
CA SER A 119 3.87 17.49 27.07
C SER A 119 3.90 17.57 28.58
N TYR A 120 5.06 17.81 29.13
CA TYR A 120 5.26 18.00 30.56
C TYR A 120 6.08 19.27 30.80
N LEU A 121 5.51 20.16 31.59
CA LEU A 121 6.15 21.38 32.05
C LEU A 121 6.22 21.30 33.58
N PRO A 122 7.37 20.95 34.15
CA PRO A 122 7.59 21.04 35.60
C PRO A 122 7.35 22.46 36.12
N ALA A 123 6.91 22.60 37.32
CA ALA A 123 6.83 23.88 37.99
C ALA A 123 8.21 24.58 37.94
N PRO A 124 8.26 25.84 37.50
CA PRO A 124 9.52 26.56 37.42
C PRO A 124 10.09 26.77 38.84
N LYS A 125 11.37 26.48 39.04
CA LYS A 125 12.03 26.72 40.33
C LYS A 125 12.20 28.21 40.59
N ASP A 126 12.35 28.97 39.55
CA ASP A 126 12.40 30.47 39.54
C ASP A 126 12.08 30.94 38.09
N GLU A 127 11.98 32.26 37.90
CA GLU A 127 11.64 32.86 36.60
C GLU A 127 12.66 32.56 35.50
N ASN A 128 13.86 32.13 35.86
CA ASN A 128 14.98 31.88 34.96
C ASN A 128 15.20 30.38 34.66
N HIS A 129 14.40 29.48 35.29
CA HIS A 129 14.52 28.05 35.11
C HIS A 129 13.19 27.43 34.66
N ILE A 130 13.05 27.33 33.34
CA ILE A 130 11.88 26.76 32.69
C ILE A 130 12.31 25.50 31.94
N ASN A 131 11.60 24.42 32.16
CA ASN A 131 11.83 23.16 31.45
C ASN A 131 10.54 22.72 30.77
N LYS A 132 10.67 22.15 29.56
CA LYS A 132 9.58 21.54 28.84
C LYS A 132 10.06 20.25 28.23
N TYR A 133 9.26 19.21 28.35
CA TYR A 133 9.50 17.91 27.72
C TYR A 133 8.32 17.57 26.83
N GLU A 134 8.57 17.04 25.66
CA GLU A 134 7.54 16.63 24.73
C GLU A 134 7.84 15.24 24.20
N PHE A 135 6.81 14.39 24.17
CA PHE A 135 6.85 13.09 23.53
C PHE A 135 5.76 13.06 22.45
N ARG A 136 6.18 12.98 21.19
CA ARG A 136 5.31 13.06 20.01
C ARG A 136 5.36 11.73 19.28
N ASN A 137 4.18 11.21 18.93
CA ASN A 137 4.05 9.93 18.25
C ASN A 137 3.02 10.02 17.15
N LEU A 138 3.38 9.46 16.01
CA LEU A 138 2.51 9.34 14.85
C LEU A 138 2.63 7.93 14.28
N PHE A 139 1.50 7.27 14.13
CA PHE A 139 1.37 5.98 13.48
C PHE A 139 0.40 6.06 12.31
N ASN A 140 0.76 5.48 11.17
CA ASN A 140 -0.12 5.32 10.02
C ASN A 140 -0.01 3.91 9.47
N GLN A 141 -1.17 3.34 9.09
CA GLN A 141 -1.27 2.07 8.39
C GLN A 141 -2.25 2.22 7.24
N LEU A 142 -1.80 1.85 6.04
CA LEU A 142 -2.63 1.76 4.85
C LEU A 142 -2.65 0.31 4.36
N GLY A 143 -3.84 -0.24 4.14
CA GLY A 143 -4.04 -1.49 3.42
C GLY A 143 -4.83 -1.21 2.14
N ARG A 144 -4.35 -1.66 0.99
CA ARG A 144 -5.03 -1.56 -0.30
C ARG A 144 -5.20 -2.93 -0.92
N ASN A 145 -6.43 -3.29 -1.22
CA ASN A 145 -6.75 -4.46 -2.03
C ASN A 145 -7.32 -3.98 -3.36
N ARG A 146 -6.71 -4.38 -4.47
CA ARG A 146 -7.14 -4.00 -5.81
C ARG A 146 -7.24 -5.23 -6.70
N TYR A 147 -8.33 -5.34 -7.42
CA TYR A 147 -8.52 -6.25 -8.53
C TYR A 147 -8.76 -5.45 -9.79
N THR A 148 -8.04 -5.77 -10.85
CA THR A 148 -8.23 -5.14 -12.17
C THR A 148 -8.43 -6.23 -13.20
N LYS A 149 -9.51 -6.11 -13.98
CA LYS A 149 -9.76 -6.92 -15.16
C LYS A 149 -9.68 -6.03 -16.38
N ARG A 150 -8.80 -6.38 -17.29
CA ARG A 150 -8.56 -5.70 -18.58
C ARG A 150 -8.95 -6.62 -19.71
N GLU A 151 -9.67 -6.11 -20.69
CA GLU A 151 -10.05 -6.80 -21.91
C GLU A 151 -9.90 -5.86 -23.11
N GLY A 152 -9.45 -6.38 -24.23
CA GLY A 152 -9.29 -5.63 -25.46
C GLY A 152 -8.27 -6.27 -26.38
N PHE A 153 -7.61 -5.44 -27.17
CA PHE A 153 -6.62 -5.93 -28.12
C PHE A 153 -5.34 -5.09 -28.12
N GLN A 154 -4.27 -5.68 -28.59
CA GLN A 154 -3.03 -4.99 -28.97
C GLN A 154 -2.66 -5.30 -30.43
N ASN A 155 -1.94 -4.36 -31.05
CA ASN A 155 -1.45 -4.46 -32.42
C ASN A 155 -0.06 -3.81 -32.52
N ILE A 156 0.85 -4.20 -31.64
CA ILE A 156 2.24 -3.66 -31.63
C ILE A 156 3.17 -4.56 -32.42
N SER A 157 3.07 -5.85 -32.21
CA SER A 157 3.89 -6.89 -32.87
C SER A 157 3.03 -7.99 -33.51
N GLY A 158 1.81 -7.64 -33.90
CA GLY A 158 0.76 -8.53 -34.37
C GLY A 158 -0.53 -8.24 -33.62
N TYR A 159 -1.67 -8.62 -34.20
CA TYR A 159 -2.98 -8.43 -33.60
C TYR A 159 -3.28 -9.58 -32.65
N TYR A 160 -3.54 -9.26 -31.39
CA TYR A 160 -3.93 -10.21 -30.36
C TYR A 160 -5.07 -9.64 -29.52
N ASP A 161 -6.15 -10.41 -29.38
CA ASP A 161 -7.11 -10.14 -28.32
C ASP A 161 -6.49 -10.55 -26.97
N GLN A 162 -6.63 -9.68 -25.97
CA GLN A 162 -5.96 -9.85 -24.68
C GLN A 162 -6.93 -9.72 -23.53
N GLN A 163 -6.79 -10.62 -22.57
CA GLN A 163 -7.42 -10.54 -21.25
C GLN A 163 -6.34 -10.56 -20.17
N LYS A 164 -6.39 -9.60 -19.24
CA LYS A 164 -5.45 -9.52 -18.14
C LYS A 164 -6.17 -9.32 -16.81
N GLU A 165 -5.80 -10.11 -15.83
CA GLU A 165 -6.30 -10.00 -14.47
C GLU A 165 -5.14 -9.72 -13.53
N GLU A 166 -5.27 -8.69 -12.70
CA GLU A 166 -4.32 -8.35 -11.64
C GLU A 166 -4.99 -8.40 -10.28
N PHE A 167 -4.39 -9.15 -9.37
CA PHE A 167 -4.76 -9.22 -7.95
C PHE A 167 -3.63 -8.58 -7.15
N LEU A 168 -3.88 -7.44 -6.56
CA LEU A 168 -2.92 -6.71 -5.76
C LEU A 168 -3.45 -6.52 -4.34
N TYR A 169 -2.65 -6.92 -3.37
CA TYR A 169 -2.76 -6.41 -2.01
C TYR A 169 -1.45 -5.74 -1.62
N ALA A 170 -1.53 -4.54 -1.09
CA ALA A 170 -0.36 -3.84 -0.56
C ALA A 170 -0.70 -3.21 0.78
N SER A 171 0.19 -3.33 1.74
CA SER A 171 0.10 -2.58 2.98
C SER A 171 1.36 -1.74 3.19
N ARG A 172 1.19 -0.59 3.81
CA ARG A 172 2.26 0.32 4.19
C ARG A 172 1.99 0.81 5.60
N GLY A 173 2.99 0.67 6.44
CA GLY A 173 2.97 1.19 7.80
C GLY A 173 4.06 2.21 7.99
N SER A 174 3.82 3.21 8.81
CA SER A 174 4.86 4.11 9.27
C SER A 174 4.62 4.48 10.73
N TYR A 175 5.69 4.58 11.48
CA TYR A 175 5.72 5.09 12.83
C TYR A 175 6.82 6.13 12.96
N THR A 176 6.53 7.23 13.62
CA THR A 176 7.52 8.24 14.00
C THR A 176 7.30 8.60 15.46
N GLY A 177 8.34 8.42 16.26
CA GLY A 177 8.40 8.85 17.64
C GLY A 177 9.48 9.91 17.81
N GLN A 178 9.18 10.95 18.56
CA GLN A 178 10.13 12.03 18.85
C GLN A 178 10.05 12.38 20.33
N PHE A 179 11.19 12.49 20.95
CA PHE A 179 11.34 13.04 22.28
C PHE A 179 12.13 14.34 22.22
N ALA A 180 11.60 15.42 22.80
CA ALA A 180 12.19 16.75 22.72
C ALA A 180 12.19 17.42 24.09
N GLY A 181 13.19 18.25 24.32
CA GLY A 181 13.28 19.10 25.50
C GLY A 181 13.66 20.53 25.14
N ASP A 182 13.07 21.49 25.84
CA ASP A 182 13.38 22.91 25.79
C ASP A 182 13.65 23.39 27.23
N HIS A 183 14.86 23.85 27.46
CA HIS A 183 15.36 24.22 28.78
C HIS A 183 15.89 25.65 28.75
N ARG A 184 15.36 26.51 29.62
CA ARG A 184 15.91 27.80 29.90
C ARG A 184 16.57 27.76 31.26
N ILE A 185 17.87 28.02 31.30
CA ILE A 185 18.68 28.06 32.51
C ILE A 185 19.39 29.41 32.53
N ARG A 186 18.88 30.38 33.28
CA ARG A 186 19.37 31.76 33.33
C ARG A 186 19.38 32.41 31.93
N HIS A 187 20.58 32.69 31.39
CA HIS A 187 20.77 33.29 30.07
C HIS A 187 20.97 32.29 28.95
N THR A 188 20.96 30.98 29.26
CA THR A 188 21.20 29.91 28.30
C THR A 188 19.90 29.22 27.97
N ARG A 189 19.68 28.98 26.68
CA ARG A 189 18.59 28.12 26.18
C ARG A 189 19.19 26.88 25.53
N LEU A 190 18.69 25.71 25.90
CA LEU A 190 19.09 24.43 25.35
C LEU A 190 17.84 23.73 24.79
N ASP A 191 17.84 23.54 23.47
CA ASP A 191 16.84 22.77 22.75
C ASP A 191 17.49 21.49 22.24
N TRP A 192 16.81 20.36 22.44
CA TRP A 192 17.25 19.10 21.89
C TRP A 192 16.06 18.24 21.45
N ASN A 193 16.30 17.38 20.48
CA ASN A 193 15.34 16.37 20.09
C ASN A 193 16.04 15.07 19.70
N ALA A 194 15.39 13.96 19.97
CA ALA A 194 15.76 12.62 19.53
C ALA A 194 14.54 11.98 18.86
N GLY A 195 14.75 11.37 17.71
CA GLY A 195 13.66 10.78 16.93
C GLY A 195 14.00 9.38 16.49
N TYR A 196 12.96 8.57 16.37
CA TYR A 196 13.00 7.26 15.75
C TYR A 196 11.87 7.18 14.72
N SER A 197 12.16 6.67 13.54
CA SER A 197 11.17 6.38 12.53
C SER A 197 11.33 4.97 12.01
N TYR A 198 10.20 4.36 11.71
CA TYR A 198 10.11 3.05 11.09
C TYR A 198 9.08 3.10 9.97
N ALA A 199 9.41 2.57 8.82
CA ALA A 199 8.47 2.40 7.72
C ALA A 199 8.54 0.97 7.16
N ASN A 200 7.39 0.45 6.76
CA ASN A 200 7.34 -0.83 6.07
C ASN A 200 6.41 -0.81 4.87
N LYS A 201 6.73 -1.66 3.91
CA LYS A 201 5.87 -1.99 2.78
C LYS A 201 5.81 -3.50 2.64
N ARG A 202 4.59 -4.02 2.53
CA ARG A 202 4.34 -5.43 2.27
C ARG A 202 3.38 -5.57 1.12
N GLN A 203 3.76 -6.36 0.15
CA GLN A 203 2.94 -6.70 -1.01
C GLN A 203 3.00 -8.21 -1.20
N PRO A 204 2.25 -8.95 -0.36
CA PRO A 204 2.22 -10.39 -0.48
C PRO A 204 1.36 -10.81 -1.66
N ASP A 205 1.92 -11.69 -2.49
CA ASP A 205 1.17 -12.45 -3.50
C ASP A 205 0.40 -11.53 -4.50
N ARG A 206 1.09 -10.54 -5.08
CA ARG A 206 0.59 -9.88 -6.27
C ARG A 206 0.59 -10.90 -7.41
N ARG A 207 -0.53 -11.04 -8.10
CA ARG A 207 -0.70 -12.00 -9.19
C ARG A 207 -1.12 -11.30 -10.44
N ILE A 208 -0.50 -11.65 -11.54
CA ILE A 208 -0.91 -11.24 -12.87
C ILE A 208 -1.13 -12.49 -13.70
N VAL A 209 -2.26 -12.56 -14.37
CA VAL A 209 -2.57 -13.58 -15.38
C VAL A 209 -2.94 -12.88 -16.65
N GLU A 210 -2.25 -13.22 -17.71
CA GLU A 210 -2.54 -12.72 -19.04
C GLU A 210 -2.91 -13.88 -19.97
N ARG A 211 -3.94 -13.66 -20.76
CA ARG A 211 -4.42 -14.60 -21.79
C ARG A 211 -4.51 -13.87 -23.11
N GLN A 212 -4.10 -14.51 -24.16
CA GLN A 212 -4.19 -13.97 -25.51
C GLN A 212 -4.87 -14.96 -26.43
N LYS A 213 -5.47 -14.37 -27.45
CA LYS A 213 -6.10 -15.07 -28.54
C LYS A 213 -5.59 -14.44 -29.84
N ASP A 214 -5.16 -15.30 -30.76
CA ASP A 214 -4.61 -14.91 -32.07
C ASP A 214 -5.54 -15.36 -33.18
N PRO A 215 -6.56 -14.55 -33.54
CA PRO A 215 -7.49 -14.88 -34.60
C PRO A 215 -6.81 -14.97 -35.99
N GLY A 216 -5.74 -14.19 -36.19
CA GLY A 216 -4.99 -14.15 -37.42
C GLY A 216 -4.31 -15.49 -37.78
N ASN A 217 -3.95 -16.26 -36.76
CA ASN A 217 -3.36 -17.61 -36.91
C ASN A 217 -4.39 -18.73 -36.64
N GLY A 218 -5.68 -18.43 -36.67
CA GLY A 218 -6.75 -19.42 -36.49
C GLY A 218 -6.93 -19.89 -35.05
N ILE A 219 -6.32 -19.22 -34.07
CA ILE A 219 -6.45 -19.53 -32.63
C ILE A 219 -7.62 -18.73 -32.06
N ASP A 220 -8.78 -19.35 -31.98
CA ASP A 220 -10.02 -18.71 -31.48
C ASP A 220 -10.29 -18.96 -29.98
N GLN A 221 -9.33 -19.50 -29.26
CA GLN A 221 -9.41 -19.70 -27.81
C GLN A 221 -8.35 -18.90 -27.08
N TYR A 222 -8.75 -18.32 -25.92
CA TYR A 222 -7.79 -17.67 -25.05
C TYR A 222 -6.80 -18.67 -24.45
N GLN A 223 -5.53 -18.46 -24.75
CA GLN A 223 -4.44 -19.25 -24.20
C GLN A 223 -3.69 -18.41 -23.17
N ILE A 224 -3.19 -19.06 -22.14
CA ILE A 224 -2.39 -18.40 -21.11
C ILE A 224 -1.02 -18.07 -21.72
N ASP A 225 -0.64 -16.78 -21.69
CA ASP A 225 0.70 -16.37 -22.02
C ASP A 225 1.63 -16.56 -20.82
N GLN A 226 2.48 -17.57 -20.90
CA GLN A 226 3.38 -17.92 -19.81
C GLN A 226 4.43 -16.82 -19.54
N SER A 227 4.75 -15.98 -20.51
CA SER A 227 5.72 -14.88 -20.36
C SER A 227 5.20 -13.75 -19.46
N PHE A 228 3.88 -13.63 -19.30
CA PHE A 228 3.22 -12.57 -18.58
C PHE A 228 2.43 -13.05 -17.35
N ILE A 229 2.67 -14.27 -16.89
CA ILE A 229 2.20 -14.70 -15.59
C ILE A 229 3.27 -14.34 -14.56
N SER A 230 2.89 -13.56 -13.58
CA SER A 230 3.77 -13.25 -12.47
C SER A 230 3.10 -13.41 -11.12
N ARG A 231 3.95 -13.68 -10.14
CA ARG A 231 3.57 -13.81 -8.75
C ARG A 231 4.66 -13.21 -7.89
N ASP A 232 4.38 -12.03 -7.31
CA ASP A 232 5.40 -11.21 -6.67
C ASP A 232 5.13 -11.10 -5.17
N PHE A 233 6.21 -11.20 -4.38
CA PHE A 233 6.21 -10.99 -2.94
C PHE A 233 7.24 -9.91 -2.61
N ILE A 234 6.79 -8.79 -2.07
CA ILE A 234 7.67 -7.68 -1.71
C ILE A 234 7.54 -7.41 -0.21
N ARG A 235 8.68 -7.38 0.46
CA ARG A 235 8.82 -6.93 1.83
C ARG A 235 9.96 -5.92 1.91
N LEU A 236 9.66 -4.75 2.45
CA LEU A 236 10.61 -3.70 2.71
C LEU A 236 10.39 -3.21 4.14
N ASP A 237 11.46 -3.13 4.90
CA ASP A 237 11.48 -2.58 6.26
C ASP A 237 12.63 -1.55 6.31
N GLU A 238 12.35 -0.32 6.79
CA GLU A 238 13.27 0.81 6.89
C GLU A 238 13.23 1.37 8.32
N HIS A 239 14.41 1.74 8.86
CA HIS A 239 14.59 2.28 10.21
C HIS A 239 15.30 3.61 10.18
#